data_bff2bcd72080f830bb96fc963e685493
#
_entry.id   bff2bcd72080f830bb96fc963e685493
#
_cell.length_a   1.000
_cell.length_b   1.000
_cell.length_c   1.000
_cell.angle_alpha   90.00
_cell.angle_beta   90.00
_cell.angle_gamma   90.00
#
_symmetry.space_group_name_H-M   'P 1'
#
loop_
_entity.id
_entity.type
_entity.pdbx_description
1 polymer ?
#
loop_
_entity_poly.entity_id
_entity_poly.type
_entity_poly.pdbx_seq_one_letter_code
_entity_poly.pdbx_strand_id
1 'polypeptide(L)'
;MRLKTSQRENEAMREQLSNARIAIMGTKEPKAELASPQVTWLGNASKLDAEDFDFAIDMGLEDAISVTFDGSKSVIHVSPEDKASLLQSILDILTSEQYVDLDPADVMDMWGTDCNFESISVKLDDAEGYATEWLHDKEISSTLLIYFQGGFSHDSVNKIIEKIGSMLIPSVELACAFSYIEEETAKISLWYR
;
A
#
# COMPACT_ATOMS: atom_id res chain seq x y z
N MET A 1 -19.32 0.10 -7.34
CA MET A 1 -18.37 1.03 -7.98
C MET A 1 -18.80 2.46 -7.66
N ARG A 2 -18.21 3.07 -6.62
CA ARG A 2 -18.43 4.49 -6.26
C ARG A 2 -17.24 5.30 -6.77
N LEU A 3 -17.35 5.84 -7.96
CA LEU A 3 -16.43 6.86 -8.48
C LEU A 3 -17.26 8.13 -8.67
N LYS A 4 -17.26 9.02 -7.70
CA LYS A 4 -17.56 10.45 -7.84
C LYS A 4 -17.24 11.21 -6.55
N THR A 5 -15.98 11.25 -6.16
CA THR A 5 -15.47 12.39 -5.39
C THR A 5 -15.30 13.57 -6.35
N SER A 6 -15.67 14.77 -5.93
CA SER A 6 -15.54 15.95 -6.79
C SER A 6 -14.05 16.28 -6.98
N GLN A 7 -13.69 16.90 -8.12
CA GLN A 7 -12.29 17.29 -8.41
C GLN A 7 -11.66 18.13 -7.27
N ARG A 8 -12.47 18.92 -6.55
CA ARG A 8 -12.03 19.73 -5.40
C ARG A 8 -11.73 18.91 -4.15
N GLU A 9 -12.48 17.84 -3.92
CA GLU A 9 -12.23 16.92 -2.79
C GLU A 9 -10.93 16.15 -3.05
N ASN A 10 -10.67 15.75 -4.29
CA ASN A 10 -9.42 15.10 -4.68
C ASN A 10 -8.21 16.04 -4.55
N GLU A 11 -8.33 17.31 -4.92
CA GLU A 11 -7.26 18.30 -4.74
C GLU A 11 -6.95 18.56 -3.25
N ALA A 12 -7.97 18.71 -2.41
CA ALA A 12 -7.80 18.90 -0.97
C ALA A 12 -7.17 17.67 -0.30
N MET A 13 -7.53 16.49 -0.75
CA MET A 13 -7.00 15.21 -0.25
C MET A 13 -5.54 15.01 -0.67
N ARG A 14 -5.17 15.34 -1.92
CA ARG A 14 -3.79 15.36 -2.39
C ARG A 14 -2.91 16.32 -1.57
N GLU A 15 -3.42 17.50 -1.25
CA GLU A 15 -2.72 18.47 -0.42
C GLU A 15 -2.53 17.96 1.02
N GLN A 16 -3.50 17.19 1.53
CA GLN A 16 -3.42 16.57 2.86
C GLN A 16 -2.38 15.43 2.89
N LEU A 17 -2.33 14.57 1.87
CA LEU A 17 -1.33 13.50 1.75
C LEU A 17 0.07 14.03 1.49
N SER A 18 0.21 15.06 0.62
CA SER A 18 1.52 15.66 0.33
C SER A 18 2.16 16.33 1.54
N ASN A 19 1.39 16.62 2.61
CA ASN A 19 1.84 17.22 3.84
C ASN A 19 1.78 16.26 5.05
N ALA A 20 1.33 15.02 4.86
CA ALA A 20 1.21 14.06 5.95
C ALA A 20 2.56 13.78 6.61
N ARG A 21 2.60 13.85 7.93
CA ARG A 21 3.79 13.52 8.73
C ARG A 21 3.74 12.07 9.14
N ILE A 22 4.78 11.33 8.80
CA ILE A 22 4.86 9.89 9.04
C ILE A 22 5.97 9.60 10.04
N ALA A 23 5.62 8.98 11.16
CA ALA A 23 6.57 8.45 12.12
C ALA A 23 6.85 6.97 11.85
N ILE A 24 8.12 6.59 11.82
CA ILE A 24 8.52 5.18 11.78
C ILE A 24 9.22 4.84 13.09
N MET A 25 8.76 3.77 13.74
CA MET A 25 9.32 3.24 14.99
C MET A 25 9.86 1.84 14.76
N GLY A 26 10.92 1.46 15.49
CA GLY A 26 11.51 0.13 15.44
C GLY A 26 12.94 0.08 15.94
N THR A 27 13.53 -1.11 15.93
CA THR A 27 14.89 -1.36 16.47
C THR A 27 16.02 -1.00 15.50
N LYS A 28 15.71 -0.88 14.20
CA LYS A 28 16.68 -0.54 13.15
C LYS A 28 16.13 0.57 12.27
N GLU A 29 16.95 1.59 12.05
CA GLU A 29 16.64 2.65 11.10
C GLU A 29 16.48 2.07 9.70
N PRO A 30 15.42 2.46 8.95
CA PRO A 30 15.27 2.08 7.56
C PRO A 30 16.43 2.63 6.72
N LYS A 31 16.70 1.98 5.59
CA LYS A 31 17.73 2.43 4.65
C LYS A 31 17.42 3.83 4.13
N ALA A 32 18.47 4.58 3.75
CA ALA A 32 18.34 5.96 3.29
C ALA A 32 17.39 6.15 2.10
N GLU A 33 17.14 5.11 1.31
CA GLU A 33 16.19 5.09 0.19
C GLU A 33 14.73 5.35 0.63
N LEU A 34 14.44 5.13 1.92
CA LEU A 34 13.13 5.44 2.53
C LEU A 34 13.04 6.86 3.09
N ALA A 35 14.13 7.63 3.04
CA ALA A 35 14.16 8.98 3.58
C ALA A 35 13.36 9.94 2.68
N SER A 36 12.26 10.43 3.20
CA SER A 36 11.44 11.50 2.62
C SER A 36 11.31 12.63 3.65
N PRO A 37 11.17 13.90 3.23
CA PRO A 37 10.92 15.01 4.17
C PRO A 37 9.70 14.80 5.08
N GLN A 38 8.76 13.97 4.66
CA GLN A 38 7.54 13.64 5.40
C GLN A 38 7.74 12.52 6.43
N VAL A 39 8.85 11.79 6.34
CA VAL A 39 9.11 10.60 7.15
C VAL A 39 10.13 10.91 8.22
N THR A 40 9.81 10.59 9.47
CA THR A 40 10.71 10.76 10.62
C THR A 40 10.93 9.41 11.29
N TRP A 41 12.21 9.05 11.44
CA TRP A 41 12.61 7.88 12.22
C TRP A 41 12.68 8.23 13.71
N LEU A 42 11.86 7.60 14.53
CA LEU A 42 11.81 7.81 15.98
C LEU A 42 12.55 6.73 16.79
N GLY A 43 13.10 5.71 16.13
CA GLY A 43 13.76 4.60 16.81
C GLY A 43 12.81 3.83 17.73
N ASN A 44 13.25 3.53 18.95
CA ASN A 44 12.45 2.85 19.96
C ASN A 44 11.59 3.84 20.80
N ALA A 45 11.22 4.98 20.21
CA ALA A 45 10.40 5.98 20.88
C ALA A 45 9.06 5.39 21.35
N SER A 46 8.51 5.97 22.40
CA SER A 46 7.20 5.57 22.92
C SER A 46 6.08 6.02 21.98
N LYS A 47 4.90 5.37 22.09
CA LYS A 47 3.71 5.78 21.34
C LYS A 47 3.35 7.26 21.53
N LEU A 48 3.70 7.85 22.67
CA LEU A 48 3.47 9.27 22.99
C LEU A 48 4.23 10.21 22.04
N ASP A 49 5.40 9.79 21.55
CA ASP A 49 6.19 10.62 20.63
C ASP A 49 5.63 10.57 19.19
N ALA A 50 4.70 9.66 18.92
CA ALA A 50 4.03 9.52 17.62
C ALA A 50 2.71 10.29 17.51
N GLU A 51 2.19 10.88 18.61
CA GLU A 51 0.92 11.64 18.59
C GLU A 51 0.97 12.93 17.76
N ASP A 52 2.17 13.45 17.48
CA ASP A 52 2.36 14.61 16.63
C ASP A 52 2.37 14.28 15.12
N PHE A 53 2.16 13.02 14.75
CA PHE A 53 2.21 12.53 13.37
C PHE A 53 0.84 12.07 12.91
N ASP A 54 0.59 12.23 11.61
CA ASP A 54 -0.66 11.78 10.98
C ASP A 54 -0.69 10.25 10.85
N PHE A 55 0.49 9.64 10.56
CA PHE A 55 0.68 8.20 10.54
C PHE A 55 1.79 7.76 11.48
N ALA A 56 1.58 6.65 12.17
CA ALA A 56 2.61 5.98 12.95
C ALA A 56 2.79 4.53 12.46
N ILE A 57 3.99 4.22 12.01
CA ILE A 57 4.38 2.90 11.49
C ILE A 57 5.31 2.23 12.49
N ASP A 58 4.88 1.11 13.09
CA ASP A 58 5.67 0.34 14.05
C ASP A 58 6.20 -0.95 13.41
N MET A 59 7.52 -1.04 13.29
CA MET A 59 8.27 -2.17 12.75
C MET A 59 8.77 -3.13 13.83
N GLY A 60 8.39 -2.93 15.09
CA GLY A 60 8.90 -3.71 16.24
C GLY A 60 8.37 -5.15 16.31
N LEU A 61 7.30 -5.49 15.61
CA LEU A 61 6.79 -6.86 15.52
C LEU A 61 7.72 -7.72 14.67
N GLU A 62 7.86 -9.02 14.92
CA GLU A 62 8.79 -9.88 14.19
C GLU A 62 8.32 -10.18 12.77
N ASP A 63 7.05 -10.49 12.62
CA ASP A 63 6.39 -10.98 11.39
C ASP A 63 5.27 -10.05 10.89
N ALA A 64 5.29 -8.80 11.32
CA ALA A 64 4.29 -7.82 10.93
C ALA A 64 4.83 -6.37 11.01
N ILE A 65 4.10 -5.46 10.37
CA ILE A 65 4.17 -4.01 10.58
C ILE A 65 2.80 -3.55 11.05
N SER A 66 2.73 -2.65 12.04
CA SER A 66 1.46 -2.00 12.35
C SER A 66 1.46 -0.54 11.90
N VAL A 67 0.33 -0.11 11.34
CA VAL A 67 0.09 1.27 10.90
C VAL A 67 -1.07 1.83 11.71
N THR A 68 -0.90 3.03 12.24
CA THR A 68 -1.94 3.77 12.96
C THR A 68 -2.22 5.08 12.23
N PHE A 69 -3.48 5.39 12.00
CA PHE A 69 -3.98 6.62 11.39
C PHE A 69 -5.31 6.99 12.05
N ASP A 70 -5.46 8.23 12.50
CA ASP A 70 -6.68 8.76 13.13
C ASP A 70 -7.30 7.81 14.17
N GLY A 71 -6.45 7.22 15.02
CA GLY A 71 -6.87 6.27 16.06
C GLY A 71 -7.18 4.85 15.58
N SER A 72 -7.31 4.64 14.29
CA SER A 72 -7.45 3.31 13.69
C SER A 72 -6.11 2.62 13.57
N LYS A 73 -6.07 1.30 13.77
CA LYS A 73 -4.84 0.51 13.71
C LYS A 73 -5.02 -0.70 12.81
N SER A 74 -4.11 -0.86 11.85
CA SER A 74 -3.96 -2.06 11.03
C SER A 74 -2.70 -2.82 11.40
N VAL A 75 -2.76 -4.15 11.33
CA VAL A 75 -1.60 -5.04 11.46
C VAL A 75 -1.44 -5.78 10.14
N ILE A 76 -0.28 -5.66 9.52
CA ILE A 76 0.00 -6.21 8.21
C ILE A 76 1.06 -7.29 8.37
N HIS A 77 0.66 -8.54 8.15
CA HIS A 77 1.55 -9.69 8.24
C HIS A 77 2.45 -9.80 7.02
N VAL A 78 3.71 -10.08 7.28
CA VAL A 78 4.75 -10.14 6.25
C VAL A 78 5.92 -10.97 6.74
N SER A 79 6.60 -11.67 5.84
CA SER A 79 7.84 -12.35 6.18
C SER A 79 8.92 -11.34 6.65
N PRO A 80 9.84 -11.71 7.54
CA PRO A 80 10.89 -10.81 8.02
C PRO A 80 11.76 -10.25 6.88
N GLU A 81 12.00 -11.04 5.82
CA GLU A 81 12.75 -10.63 4.63
C GLU A 81 12.03 -9.57 3.79
N ASP A 82 10.69 -9.59 3.76
CA ASP A 82 9.86 -8.69 2.94
C ASP A 82 9.44 -7.41 3.68
N LYS A 83 9.79 -7.26 4.96
CA LYS A 83 9.44 -6.07 5.75
C LYS A 83 9.89 -4.74 5.12
N ALA A 84 11.09 -4.73 4.52
CA ALA A 84 11.58 -3.53 3.85
C ALA A 84 10.73 -3.21 2.60
N SER A 85 10.31 -4.23 1.87
CA SER A 85 9.42 -4.08 0.71
C SER A 85 8.03 -3.61 1.12
N LEU A 86 7.48 -4.16 2.21
CA LEU A 86 6.21 -3.71 2.77
C LEU A 86 6.29 -2.24 3.20
N LEU A 87 7.31 -1.87 3.99
CA LEU A 87 7.48 -0.48 4.43
C LEU A 87 7.57 0.47 3.23
N GLN A 88 8.38 0.14 2.22
CA GLN A 88 8.47 0.96 1.00
C GLN A 88 7.10 1.09 0.32
N SER A 89 6.37 0.00 0.16
CA SER A 89 5.06 0.01 -0.48
C SER A 89 4.02 0.82 0.31
N ILE A 90 4.05 0.77 1.65
CA ILE A 90 3.22 1.64 2.51
C ILE A 90 3.57 3.11 2.27
N LEU A 91 4.86 3.47 2.30
CA LEU A 91 5.30 4.84 2.09
C LEU A 91 4.93 5.32 0.68
N ASP A 92 5.12 4.50 -0.32
CA ASP A 92 4.78 4.84 -1.71
C ASP A 92 3.26 5.11 -1.86
N ILE A 93 2.40 4.29 -1.24
CA ILE A 93 0.95 4.54 -1.24
C ILE A 93 0.60 5.85 -0.52
N LEU A 94 1.27 6.16 0.59
CA LEU A 94 0.97 7.33 1.41
C LEU A 94 1.60 8.63 0.90
N THR A 95 2.69 8.58 0.13
CA THR A 95 3.48 9.78 -0.23
C THR A 95 3.63 10.03 -1.72
N SER A 96 3.41 9.02 -2.58
CA SER A 96 3.60 9.16 -4.02
C SER A 96 2.38 9.77 -4.71
N GLU A 97 2.61 10.51 -5.78
CA GLU A 97 1.55 10.84 -6.72
C GLU A 97 1.03 9.56 -7.38
N GLN A 98 -0.21 9.22 -7.07
CA GLN A 98 -0.90 8.07 -7.64
C GLN A 98 -1.84 8.51 -8.76
N TYR A 99 -1.98 7.69 -9.79
CA TYR A 99 -2.98 7.94 -10.84
C TYR A 99 -4.41 7.60 -10.42
N VAL A 100 -4.57 6.82 -9.35
CA VAL A 100 -5.86 6.58 -8.69
C VAL A 100 -5.71 7.03 -7.26
N ASP A 101 -6.48 8.05 -6.88
CA ASP A 101 -6.45 8.60 -5.53
C ASP A 101 -7.12 7.60 -4.58
N LEU A 102 -6.31 7.00 -3.71
CA LEU A 102 -6.78 6.27 -2.54
C LEU A 102 -6.73 7.21 -1.33
N ASP A 103 -7.87 7.40 -0.70
CA ASP A 103 -7.94 8.09 0.58
C ASP A 103 -7.20 7.27 1.65
N PRO A 104 -6.41 7.87 2.55
CA PRO A 104 -5.82 7.16 3.68
C PRO A 104 -6.82 6.35 4.50
N ALA A 105 -8.04 6.86 4.69
CA ALA A 105 -9.10 6.13 5.37
C ALA A 105 -9.52 4.88 4.58
N ASP A 106 -9.66 5.00 3.25
CA ASP A 106 -9.98 3.85 2.39
C ASP A 106 -8.86 2.80 2.44
N VAL A 107 -7.59 3.22 2.43
CA VAL A 107 -6.44 2.32 2.58
C VAL A 107 -6.47 1.60 3.93
N MET A 108 -6.73 2.32 5.02
CA MET A 108 -6.84 1.73 6.36
C MET A 108 -8.02 0.75 6.45
N ASP A 109 -9.15 1.05 5.82
CA ASP A 109 -10.31 0.17 5.75
C ASP A 109 -10.00 -1.11 4.96
N MET A 110 -9.28 -0.99 3.83
CA MET A 110 -8.84 -2.13 3.03
C MET A 110 -7.87 -3.03 3.79
N TRP A 111 -6.91 -2.46 4.53
CA TRP A 111 -6.01 -3.24 5.39
C TRP A 111 -6.77 -3.83 6.59
N GLY A 112 -7.75 -3.10 7.13
CA GLY A 112 -8.49 -3.53 8.30
C GLY A 112 -7.61 -3.75 9.53
N THR A 113 -8.08 -4.58 10.46
CA THR A 113 -7.33 -4.88 11.71
C THR A 113 -6.23 -5.92 11.52
N ASP A 114 -6.28 -6.69 10.42
CA ASP A 114 -5.43 -7.87 10.19
C ASP A 114 -5.41 -8.19 8.70
N CYS A 115 -4.30 -7.98 8.01
CA CYS A 115 -4.15 -8.30 6.60
C CYS A 115 -2.79 -8.91 6.29
N ASN A 116 -2.71 -9.61 5.15
CA ASN A 116 -1.47 -10.17 4.64
C ASN A 116 -0.89 -9.28 3.56
N PHE A 117 0.43 -9.29 3.43
CA PHE A 117 1.16 -8.58 2.38
C PHE A 117 2.08 -9.53 1.63
N GLU A 118 2.06 -9.39 0.31
CA GLU A 118 3.06 -9.98 -0.57
C GLU A 118 3.43 -8.98 -1.67
N SER A 119 4.65 -9.06 -2.16
CA SER A 119 5.08 -8.30 -3.33
C SER A 119 5.90 -9.16 -4.29
N ILE A 120 5.73 -8.89 -5.58
CA ILE A 120 6.49 -9.53 -6.63
C ILE A 120 7.11 -8.49 -7.55
N SER A 121 8.30 -8.81 -8.06
CA SER A 121 8.94 -8.02 -9.12
C SER A 121 9.08 -8.91 -10.36
N VAL A 122 8.51 -8.45 -11.47
CA VAL A 122 8.44 -9.21 -12.73
C VAL A 122 8.78 -8.29 -13.90
N LYS A 123 9.03 -8.87 -15.07
CA LYS A 123 9.06 -8.05 -16.29
C LYS A 123 7.66 -7.54 -16.59
N LEU A 124 7.59 -6.34 -17.14
CA LEU A 124 6.32 -5.67 -17.41
C LEU A 124 5.38 -6.53 -18.27
N ASP A 125 5.92 -7.20 -19.29
CA ASP A 125 5.14 -8.07 -20.20
C ASP A 125 4.57 -9.33 -19.50
N ASP A 126 5.18 -9.76 -18.41
CA ASP A 126 4.77 -10.96 -17.67
C ASP A 126 3.80 -10.64 -16.51
N ALA A 127 3.59 -9.35 -16.21
CA ALA A 127 2.87 -8.88 -15.02
C ALA A 127 1.43 -9.41 -14.92
N GLU A 128 0.69 -9.44 -16.05
CA GLU A 128 -0.69 -9.96 -16.09
C GLU A 128 -0.74 -11.45 -15.76
N GLY A 129 0.17 -12.24 -16.34
CA GLY A 129 0.26 -13.67 -16.08
C GLY A 129 0.52 -13.97 -14.61
N TYR A 130 1.53 -13.32 -14.05
CA TYR A 130 1.92 -13.48 -12.66
C TYR A 130 0.81 -13.08 -11.68
N ALA A 131 0.19 -11.92 -11.87
CA ALA A 131 -0.87 -11.46 -10.98
C ALA A 131 -2.05 -12.43 -10.94
N THR A 132 -2.41 -13.02 -12.08
CA THR A 132 -3.51 -13.99 -12.16
C THR A 132 -3.13 -15.37 -11.61
N GLU A 133 -1.91 -15.84 -11.85
CA GLU A 133 -1.42 -17.13 -11.32
C GLU A 133 -1.29 -17.04 -9.78
N TRP A 134 -0.75 -15.95 -9.26
CA TRP A 134 -0.62 -15.72 -7.84
C TRP A 134 -1.97 -15.77 -7.11
N LEU A 135 -3.03 -15.18 -7.69
CA LEU A 135 -4.37 -15.20 -7.11
C LEU A 135 -5.00 -16.60 -7.04
N HIS A 136 -4.60 -17.50 -7.93
CA HIS A 136 -5.16 -18.87 -7.97
C HIS A 136 -4.89 -19.65 -6.67
N ASP A 137 -3.80 -19.34 -5.98
CA ASP A 137 -3.35 -20.06 -4.80
C ASP A 137 -3.74 -19.33 -3.48
N LYS A 138 -4.52 -18.24 -3.57
CA LYS A 138 -4.89 -17.44 -2.41
C LYS A 138 -6.37 -17.51 -2.08
N GLU A 139 -6.65 -17.67 -0.80
CA GLU A 139 -7.99 -17.48 -0.24
C GLU A 139 -8.18 -16.02 0.17
N ILE A 140 -8.93 -15.26 -0.64
CA ILE A 140 -9.27 -13.87 -0.35
C ILE A 140 -10.73 -13.83 0.03
N SER A 141 -11.02 -13.42 1.27
CA SER A 141 -12.36 -13.50 1.84
C SER A 141 -13.10 -12.16 1.89
N SER A 142 -12.39 -11.04 1.98
CA SER A 142 -13.04 -9.74 2.20
C SER A 142 -12.49 -8.59 1.37
N THR A 143 -11.17 -8.38 1.33
CA THR A 143 -10.54 -7.23 0.66
C THR A 143 -9.30 -7.64 -0.11
N LEU A 144 -9.07 -6.97 -1.24
CA LEU A 144 -7.82 -7.03 -2.01
C LEU A 144 -7.46 -5.62 -2.48
N LEU A 145 -6.35 -5.10 -1.97
CA LEU A 145 -5.72 -3.87 -2.47
C LEU A 145 -4.49 -4.24 -3.30
N ILE A 146 -4.41 -3.71 -4.51
CA ILE A 146 -3.28 -3.94 -5.43
C ILE A 146 -2.62 -2.61 -5.76
N TYR A 147 -1.31 -2.55 -5.59
CA TYR A 147 -0.51 -1.41 -5.99
C TYR A 147 0.50 -1.80 -7.04
N PHE A 148 0.41 -1.15 -8.20
CA PHE A 148 1.28 -1.37 -9.34
C PHE A 148 2.32 -0.25 -9.43
N GLN A 149 3.59 -0.62 -9.56
CA GLN A 149 4.70 0.31 -9.82
C GLN A 149 5.46 -0.17 -11.06
N GLY A 150 5.76 0.76 -11.98
CA GLY A 150 6.49 0.45 -13.21
C GLY A 150 5.93 1.17 -14.43
N GLY A 151 6.38 0.77 -15.62
CA GLY A 151 5.96 1.36 -16.90
C GLY A 151 4.55 0.96 -17.37
N PHE A 152 3.64 0.71 -16.45
CA PHE A 152 2.26 0.35 -16.79
C PHE A 152 1.51 1.48 -17.48
N SER A 153 0.79 1.15 -18.56
CA SER A 153 -0.24 2.03 -19.09
C SER A 153 -1.56 1.85 -18.34
N HIS A 154 -2.43 2.85 -18.36
CA HIS A 154 -3.80 2.73 -17.84
C HIS A 154 -4.54 1.50 -18.40
N ASP A 155 -4.41 1.26 -19.72
CA ASP A 155 -5.07 0.14 -20.37
C ASP A 155 -4.53 -1.21 -19.88
N SER A 156 -3.23 -1.31 -19.60
CA SER A 156 -2.61 -2.53 -19.05
C SER A 156 -3.13 -2.80 -17.65
N VAL A 157 -3.14 -1.79 -16.76
CA VAL A 157 -3.66 -1.91 -15.40
C VAL A 157 -5.13 -2.31 -15.41
N ASN A 158 -5.97 -1.63 -16.22
CA ASN A 158 -7.40 -1.94 -16.32
C ASN A 158 -7.64 -3.39 -16.74
N LYS A 159 -6.90 -3.90 -17.74
CA LYS A 159 -7.02 -5.31 -18.17
C LYS A 159 -6.69 -6.29 -17.04
N ILE A 160 -5.61 -6.02 -16.29
CA ILE A 160 -5.22 -6.86 -15.17
C ILE A 160 -6.32 -6.83 -14.09
N ILE A 161 -6.82 -5.65 -13.74
CA ILE A 161 -7.87 -5.48 -12.72
C ILE A 161 -9.19 -6.14 -13.13
N GLU A 162 -9.62 -6.00 -14.38
CA GLU A 162 -10.81 -6.68 -14.90
C GLU A 162 -10.69 -8.21 -14.80
N LYS A 163 -9.52 -8.73 -15.15
CA LYS A 163 -9.25 -10.17 -15.08
C LYS A 163 -9.25 -10.67 -13.64
N ILE A 164 -8.54 -9.96 -12.73
CA ILE A 164 -8.54 -10.24 -11.30
C ILE A 164 -9.96 -10.19 -10.73
N GLY A 165 -10.71 -9.12 -11.01
CA GLY A 165 -12.08 -8.96 -10.55
C GLY A 165 -13.01 -10.09 -11.00
N SER A 166 -12.77 -10.66 -12.19
CA SER A 166 -13.53 -11.82 -12.68
C SER A 166 -13.23 -13.13 -11.94
N MET A 167 -12.12 -13.21 -11.24
CA MET A 167 -11.70 -14.38 -10.46
C MET A 167 -12.13 -14.31 -9.00
N LEU A 168 -12.42 -13.13 -8.49
CA LEU A 168 -12.82 -12.91 -7.11
C LEU A 168 -14.30 -13.24 -6.91
N ILE A 169 -14.64 -13.68 -5.70
CA ILE A 169 -16.04 -13.81 -5.29
C ILE A 169 -16.68 -12.43 -5.12
N PRO A 170 -18.00 -12.28 -5.38
CA PRO A 170 -18.66 -10.96 -5.39
C PRO A 170 -18.61 -10.18 -4.06
N SER A 171 -18.29 -10.85 -2.95
CA SER A 171 -18.17 -10.22 -1.63
C SER A 171 -16.82 -9.58 -1.36
N VAL A 172 -15.81 -9.82 -2.21
CA VAL A 172 -14.49 -9.23 -2.05
C VAL A 172 -14.49 -7.80 -2.60
N GLU A 173 -14.08 -6.87 -1.76
CA GLU A 173 -13.83 -5.50 -2.16
C GLU A 173 -12.44 -5.41 -2.82
N LEU A 174 -12.41 -4.91 -4.06
CA LEU A 174 -11.19 -4.75 -4.84
C LEU A 174 -10.89 -3.27 -5.03
N ALA A 175 -9.70 -2.85 -4.59
CA ALA A 175 -9.14 -1.54 -4.89
C ALA A 175 -7.78 -1.66 -5.57
N CYS A 176 -7.42 -0.66 -6.37
CA CYS A 176 -6.10 -0.59 -6.96
C CYS A 176 -5.59 0.84 -7.01
N ALA A 177 -4.27 0.96 -6.91
CA ALA A 177 -3.53 2.17 -7.19
C ALA A 177 -2.35 1.84 -8.10
N PHE A 178 -1.85 2.81 -8.82
CA PHE A 178 -0.59 2.63 -9.56
C PHE A 178 0.20 3.93 -9.65
N SER A 179 1.52 3.79 -9.67
CA SER A 179 2.45 4.87 -9.98
C SER A 179 3.27 4.50 -11.22
N TYR A 180 3.47 5.49 -12.09
CA TYR A 180 4.32 5.32 -13.26
C TYR A 180 5.78 5.54 -12.87
N ILE A 181 6.61 4.54 -13.14
CA ILE A 181 8.07 4.62 -13.05
C ILE A 181 8.60 4.09 -14.38
N GLU A 182 9.51 4.83 -15.01
CA GLU A 182 10.09 4.41 -16.30
C GLU A 182 11.12 3.30 -16.08
N GLU A 183 10.63 2.09 -15.84
CA GLU A 183 11.42 0.89 -15.62
C GLU A 183 10.88 -0.28 -16.47
N GLU A 184 11.78 -1.19 -16.88
CA GLU A 184 11.40 -2.43 -17.59
C GLU A 184 10.80 -3.48 -16.65
N THR A 185 10.96 -3.29 -15.35
CA THR A 185 10.41 -4.16 -14.31
C THR A 185 9.16 -3.56 -13.71
N ALA A 186 8.20 -4.44 -13.42
CA ALA A 186 6.99 -4.12 -12.70
C ALA A 186 7.11 -4.65 -11.27
N LYS A 187 6.73 -3.85 -10.28
CA LYS A 187 6.48 -4.31 -8.92
C LYS A 187 4.98 -4.30 -8.67
N ILE A 188 4.47 -5.43 -8.19
CA ILE A 188 3.08 -5.58 -7.79
C ILE A 188 3.06 -5.89 -6.31
N SER A 189 2.41 -5.04 -5.54
CA SER A 189 2.23 -5.19 -4.10
C SER A 189 0.77 -5.46 -3.80
N LEU A 190 0.51 -6.45 -2.95
CA LEU A 190 -0.83 -6.97 -2.70
C LEU A 190 -1.06 -7.04 -1.18
N TRP A 191 -2.18 -6.46 -0.76
CA TRP A 191 -2.71 -6.57 0.61
C TRP A 191 -4.05 -7.27 0.54
N TYR A 192 -4.22 -8.34 1.32
CA TYR A 192 -5.43 -9.16 1.22
C TYR A 192 -5.86 -9.75 2.57
N ARG A 193 -7.17 -9.93 2.69
CA ARG A 193 -7.84 -10.59 3.84
C ARG A 193 -8.79 -11.66 3.37
#